data_aa9e638746bf504522f2ca2b7ae8fef6
#
_entry.id   aa9e638746bf504522f2ca2b7ae8fef6
#
_cell.length_a   1.000
_cell.length_b   1.000
_cell.length_c   1.000
_cell.angle_alpha   90.00
_cell.angle_beta   90.00
_cell.angle_gamma   90.00
#
_symmetry.space_group_name_H-M   'P 1'
#
loop_
_entity.id
_entity.type
_entity.pdbx_description
1 polymer ?
#
loop_
_entity_poly.entity_id
_entity_poly.type
_entity_poly.pdbx_seq_one_letter_code
_entity_poly.pdbx_strand_id
1 'polypeptide(L)'
;MDHHATTPVHPQVLARMLPYFGECFGNPSSTHAAGRQAAEAVEAARHAVAAALGASATEIVFTSGATEANNLALRGLVAAARERGNPVHVVTAVVEHKSILDTVADLERDGA
;
A
#
# COMPACT_ATOMS: atom_id res chain seq x y z
N MET A 1 -0.19 17.07 20.17
CA MET A 1 0.25 15.71 19.83
C MET A 1 0.65 15.69 18.37
N ASP A 2 1.77 15.05 18.04
CA ASP A 2 2.26 14.91 16.67
C ASP A 2 1.59 13.69 16.00
N HIS A 3 0.51 13.94 15.28
CA HIS A 3 -0.21 12.90 14.52
C HIS A 3 0.47 12.50 13.20
N HIS A 4 1.55 13.18 12.82
CA HIS A 4 2.38 12.74 11.69
C HIS A 4 3.28 11.56 12.06
N ALA A 5 3.76 11.50 13.29
CA ALA A 5 4.57 10.38 13.78
C ALA A 5 3.70 9.16 14.14
N THR A 6 2.66 9.37 14.94
CA THR A 6 1.74 8.30 15.38
C THR A 6 0.35 8.87 15.63
N THR A 7 -0.68 8.04 15.37
CA THR A 7 -2.05 8.40 15.70
C THR A 7 -2.80 7.21 16.30
N PRO A 8 -3.69 7.42 17.30
CA PRO A 8 -4.51 6.33 17.83
C PRO A 8 -5.41 5.76 16.74
N VAL A 9 -5.65 4.46 16.78
CA VAL A 9 -6.64 3.83 15.92
C VAL A 9 -8.03 4.30 16.34
N HIS A 10 -8.84 4.75 15.39
CA HIS A 10 -10.21 5.17 15.68
C HIS A 10 -11.01 4.01 16.27
N PRO A 11 -11.82 4.20 17.35
CA PRO A 11 -12.50 3.10 18.03
C PRO A 11 -13.38 2.23 17.12
N GLN A 12 -14.08 2.82 16.16
CA GLN A 12 -14.88 2.06 15.18
C GLN A 12 -14.00 1.22 14.23
N VAL A 13 -12.81 1.70 13.87
CA VAL A 13 -11.85 0.94 13.07
C VAL A 13 -11.32 -0.23 13.87
N LEU A 14 -10.89 0.01 15.12
CA LEU A 14 -10.44 -1.05 16.01
C LEU A 14 -11.51 -2.15 16.19
N ALA A 15 -12.75 -1.77 16.44
CA ALA A 15 -13.85 -2.71 16.57
C ALA A 15 -14.06 -3.59 15.31
N ARG A 16 -13.83 -3.03 14.13
CA ARG A 16 -13.89 -3.77 12.84
C ARG A 16 -12.70 -4.70 12.64
N MET A 17 -11.53 -4.36 13.19
CA MET A 17 -10.31 -5.17 13.07
C MET A 17 -10.30 -6.36 14.02
N LEU A 18 -10.81 -6.20 15.25
CA LEU A 18 -10.70 -7.21 16.32
C LEU A 18 -11.12 -8.65 15.92
N PRO A 19 -12.19 -8.91 15.17
CA PRO A 19 -12.56 -10.27 14.78
C PRO A 19 -11.48 -11.01 13.99
N TYR A 20 -10.66 -10.28 13.21
CA TYR A 20 -9.60 -10.87 12.37
C TYR A 20 -8.35 -11.26 13.16
N PHE A 21 -8.22 -10.84 14.42
CA PHE A 21 -7.17 -11.29 15.32
C PHE A 21 -7.53 -12.56 16.11
N GLY A 22 -8.81 -13.00 16.03
CA GLY A 22 -9.32 -14.13 16.80
C GLY A 22 -10.16 -15.08 15.96
N GLU A 23 -11.42 -14.78 15.79
CA GLU A 23 -12.41 -15.71 15.20
C GLU A 23 -12.25 -15.86 13.67
N CYS A 24 -11.88 -14.79 12.98
CA CYS A 24 -11.79 -14.71 11.51
C CYS A 24 -10.33 -14.71 11.01
N PHE A 25 -9.47 -15.53 11.58
CA PHE A 25 -8.02 -15.56 11.33
C PHE A 25 -7.60 -16.24 10.02
N GLY A 26 -8.51 -16.55 9.12
CA GLY A 26 -8.22 -17.29 7.88
C GLY A 26 -7.22 -16.58 6.97
N ASN A 27 -6.37 -17.37 6.31
CA ASN A 27 -5.50 -16.83 5.26
C ASN A 27 -6.32 -16.62 3.97
N PRO A 28 -6.39 -15.39 3.42
CA PRO A 28 -7.18 -15.10 2.22
C PRO A 28 -6.70 -15.85 0.96
N SER A 29 -5.49 -16.38 0.96
CA SER A 29 -4.99 -17.22 -0.14
C SER A 29 -5.41 -18.69 -0.04
N SER A 30 -6.05 -19.11 1.06
CA SER A 30 -6.50 -20.49 1.26
C SER A 30 -7.86 -20.75 0.63
N THR A 31 -8.04 -21.94 0.05
CA THR A 31 -9.26 -22.31 -0.68
C THR A 31 -10.41 -22.86 0.21
N HIS A 32 -10.14 -23.13 1.50
CA HIS A 32 -11.15 -23.57 2.44
C HIS A 32 -12.05 -22.43 2.96
N ALA A 33 -13.13 -22.75 3.67
CA ALA A 33 -14.16 -21.78 4.08
C ALA A 33 -13.59 -20.55 4.82
N ALA A 34 -12.70 -20.76 5.80
CA ALA A 34 -12.09 -19.64 6.54
C ALA A 34 -11.22 -18.74 5.65
N GLY A 35 -10.51 -19.32 4.66
CA GLY A 35 -9.75 -18.56 3.68
C GLY A 35 -10.64 -17.73 2.78
N ARG A 36 -11.74 -18.30 2.27
CA ARG A 36 -12.69 -17.54 1.45
C ARG A 36 -13.33 -16.39 2.22
N GLN A 37 -13.73 -16.60 3.47
CA GLN A 37 -14.24 -15.53 4.33
C GLN A 37 -13.24 -14.39 4.51
N ALA A 38 -11.96 -14.70 4.71
CA ALA A 38 -10.91 -13.70 4.80
C ALA A 38 -10.70 -12.96 3.45
N ALA A 39 -10.73 -13.68 2.32
CA ALA A 39 -10.63 -13.10 1.00
C ALA A 39 -11.79 -12.13 0.70
N GLU A 40 -13.02 -12.51 1.02
CA GLU A 40 -14.19 -11.65 0.87
C GLU A 40 -14.07 -10.36 1.68
N ALA A 41 -13.55 -10.45 2.91
CA ALA A 41 -13.33 -9.28 3.76
C ALA A 41 -12.25 -8.34 3.18
N VAL A 42 -11.16 -8.87 2.64
CA VAL A 42 -10.11 -8.08 1.97
C VAL A 42 -10.67 -7.39 0.73
N GLU A 43 -11.43 -8.09 -0.09
CA GLU A 43 -12.03 -7.50 -1.29
C GLU A 43 -13.09 -6.44 -0.96
N ALA A 44 -13.91 -6.66 0.07
CA ALA A 44 -14.84 -5.63 0.55
C ALA A 44 -14.11 -4.36 1.02
N ALA A 45 -13.00 -4.51 1.74
CA ALA A 45 -12.16 -3.39 2.15
C ALA A 45 -11.53 -2.68 0.93
N ARG A 46 -11.05 -3.43 -0.06
CA ARG A 46 -10.49 -2.90 -1.32
C ARG A 46 -11.51 -2.03 -2.06
N HIS A 47 -12.73 -2.53 -2.23
CA HIS A 47 -13.81 -1.77 -2.84
C HIS A 47 -14.18 -0.52 -2.06
N ALA A 48 -14.21 -0.57 -0.72
CA ALA A 48 -14.49 0.59 0.12
C ALA A 48 -13.41 1.69 -0.02
N VAL A 49 -12.14 1.30 -0.04
CA VAL A 49 -11.02 2.24 -0.25
C VAL A 49 -11.09 2.84 -1.66
N ALA A 50 -11.31 2.03 -2.68
CA ALA A 50 -11.44 2.47 -4.06
C ALA A 50 -12.58 3.50 -4.21
N ALA A 51 -13.75 3.21 -3.66
CA ALA A 51 -14.89 4.13 -3.69
C ALA A 51 -14.58 5.47 -2.99
N ALA A 52 -13.89 5.43 -1.84
CA ALA A 52 -13.49 6.64 -1.13
C ALA A 52 -12.50 7.53 -1.89
N LEU A 53 -11.68 6.92 -2.76
CA LEU A 53 -10.67 7.61 -3.58
C LEU A 53 -11.16 7.93 -5.00
N GLY A 54 -12.36 7.49 -5.39
CA GLY A 54 -12.85 7.62 -6.76
C GLY A 54 -12.08 6.76 -7.77
N ALA A 55 -11.51 5.64 -7.32
CA ALA A 55 -10.72 4.70 -8.09
C ALA A 55 -11.48 3.38 -8.32
N SER A 56 -10.95 2.51 -9.20
CA SER A 56 -11.40 1.12 -9.31
C SER A 56 -10.71 0.22 -8.28
N ALA A 57 -11.34 -0.89 -7.91
CA ALA A 57 -10.74 -1.83 -6.95
C ALA A 57 -9.41 -2.42 -7.45
N THR A 58 -9.24 -2.56 -8.76
CA THR A 58 -8.00 -3.05 -9.39
C THR A 58 -6.81 -2.09 -9.28
N GLU A 59 -7.06 -0.82 -8.94
CA GLU A 59 -6.02 0.20 -8.73
C GLU A 59 -5.55 0.25 -7.26
N ILE A 60 -6.19 -0.50 -6.37
CA ILE A 60 -5.83 -0.52 -4.95
C ILE A 60 -4.90 -1.70 -4.68
N VAL A 61 -3.74 -1.43 -4.15
CA VAL A 61 -2.77 -2.44 -3.70
C VAL A 61 -2.52 -2.27 -2.20
N PHE A 62 -2.84 -3.30 -1.42
CA PHE A 62 -2.50 -3.34 0.00
C PHE A 62 -1.03 -3.74 0.17
N THR A 63 -0.34 -3.03 1.03
CA THR A 63 1.08 -3.26 1.36
C THR A 63 1.24 -3.40 2.88
N SER A 64 2.39 -3.90 3.31
CA SER A 64 2.72 -4.03 4.74
C SER A 64 2.92 -2.69 5.46
N GLY A 65 3.08 -1.61 4.70
CA GLY A 65 3.28 -0.27 5.28
C GLY A 65 3.82 0.74 4.26
N ALA A 66 4.03 1.97 4.73
CA ALA A 66 4.42 3.09 3.88
C ALA A 66 5.75 2.87 3.13
N THR A 67 6.72 2.19 3.74
CA THR A 67 8.01 1.91 3.08
C THR A 67 7.83 1.04 1.85
N GLU A 68 7.04 -0.03 1.94
CA GLU A 68 6.73 -0.89 0.80
C GLU A 68 5.91 -0.12 -0.25
N ALA A 69 4.90 0.64 0.18
CA ALA A 69 4.07 1.44 -0.72
C ALA A 69 4.90 2.46 -1.52
N ASN A 70 5.81 3.19 -0.86
CA ASN A 70 6.70 4.15 -1.51
C ASN A 70 7.64 3.48 -2.52
N ASN A 71 8.25 2.34 -2.16
CA ASN A 71 9.09 1.58 -3.06
C ASN A 71 8.31 1.05 -4.26
N LEU A 72 7.13 0.47 -4.03
CA LEU A 72 6.28 -0.05 -5.10
C LEU A 72 5.90 1.06 -6.09
N ALA A 73 5.47 2.22 -5.60
CA ALA A 73 5.06 3.34 -6.43
C ALA A 73 6.24 3.89 -7.25
N LEU A 74 7.35 4.23 -6.60
CA LEU A 74 8.49 4.86 -7.28
C LEU A 74 9.15 3.91 -8.28
N ARG A 75 9.49 2.69 -7.85
CA ARG A 75 10.14 1.70 -8.74
C ARG A 75 9.20 1.24 -9.85
N GLY A 76 7.92 1.06 -9.56
CA GLY A 76 6.91 0.65 -10.54
C GLY A 76 6.72 1.69 -11.63
N LEU A 77 6.61 2.98 -11.28
CA LEU A 77 6.48 4.07 -12.26
C LEU A 77 7.73 4.21 -13.13
N VAL A 78 8.92 4.13 -12.53
CA VAL A 78 10.19 4.18 -13.28
C VAL A 78 10.30 2.99 -14.23
N ALA A 79 10.01 1.77 -13.77
CA ALA A 79 10.03 0.58 -14.62
C ALA A 79 9.05 0.69 -15.79
N ALA A 80 7.81 1.07 -15.52
CA ALA A 80 6.79 1.24 -16.56
C ALA A 80 7.14 2.34 -17.58
N ALA A 81 7.79 3.42 -17.15
CA ALA A 81 8.26 4.47 -18.07
C ALA A 81 9.39 3.96 -18.97
N ARG A 82 10.36 3.22 -18.40
CA ARG A 82 11.47 2.62 -19.17
C ARG A 82 10.98 1.59 -20.18
N GLU A 83 10.04 0.73 -19.82
CA GLU A 83 9.42 -0.23 -20.74
C GLU A 83 8.77 0.43 -21.96
N ARG A 84 8.25 1.65 -21.79
CA ARG A 84 7.66 2.45 -22.87
C ARG A 84 8.70 3.27 -23.65
N GLY A 85 9.97 3.17 -23.30
CA GLY A 85 11.05 3.97 -23.91
C GLY A 85 11.01 5.44 -23.53
N ASN A 86 10.29 5.82 -22.47
CA ASN A 86 10.21 7.20 -22.01
C ASN A 86 11.45 7.56 -21.18
N PRO A 87 11.97 8.79 -21.30
CA PRO A 87 12.99 9.30 -20.38
C PRO A 87 12.41 9.38 -18.98
N VAL A 88 13.22 9.04 -17.97
CA VAL A 88 12.82 9.09 -16.57
C VAL A 88 13.57 10.21 -15.87
N HIS A 89 12.86 11.02 -15.13
CA HIS A 89 13.41 12.03 -14.23
C HIS A 89 12.55 12.10 -12.97
N VAL A 90 13.16 11.85 -11.79
CA VAL A 90 12.48 11.88 -10.51
C VAL A 90 12.85 13.13 -9.75
N VAL A 91 11.85 13.91 -9.33
CA VAL A 91 12.05 15.10 -8.49
C VAL A 91 11.47 14.82 -7.10
N THR A 92 12.26 15.07 -6.07
CA THR A 92 11.88 14.88 -4.67
C THR A 92 12.43 16.00 -3.79
N ALA A 93 12.02 16.07 -2.54
CA ALA A 93 12.50 17.05 -1.57
C ALA A 93 13.44 16.38 -0.55
N VAL A 94 14.47 17.11 -0.11
CA VAL A 94 15.45 16.62 0.89
C VAL A 94 14.86 16.35 2.26
N VAL A 95 13.65 16.84 2.53
CA VAL A 95 12.91 16.67 3.77
C VAL A 95 12.00 15.44 3.78
N GLU A 96 12.01 14.67 2.69
CA GLU A 96 11.19 13.47 2.57
C GLU A 96 11.63 12.37 3.55
N HIS A 97 10.71 11.44 3.82
CA HIS A 97 11.01 10.29 4.64
C HIS A 97 12.10 9.42 3.98
N LYS A 98 12.93 8.78 4.80
CA LYS A 98 14.04 7.92 4.36
C LYS A 98 13.64 6.86 3.32
N SER A 99 12.43 6.29 3.42
CA SER A 99 11.92 5.32 2.43
C SER A 99 11.75 5.89 1.02
N ILE A 100 11.62 7.21 0.87
CA ILE A 100 11.59 7.90 -0.42
C ILE A 100 13.03 8.21 -0.84
N LEU A 101 13.81 8.86 0.04
CA LEU A 101 15.17 9.29 -0.28
C LEU A 101 16.08 8.14 -0.69
N ASP A 102 16.06 7.03 0.07
CA ASP A 102 16.88 5.84 -0.26
C ASP A 102 16.44 5.22 -1.59
N THR A 103 15.13 5.14 -1.84
CA THR A 103 14.61 4.59 -3.10
C THR A 103 15.00 5.46 -4.29
N VAL A 104 14.92 6.80 -4.16
CA VAL A 104 15.32 7.72 -5.23
C VAL A 104 16.83 7.66 -5.48
N ALA A 105 17.65 7.58 -4.42
CA ALA A 105 19.08 7.40 -4.56
C ALA A 105 19.48 6.09 -5.26
N ASP A 106 18.72 5.01 -5.03
CA ASP A 106 18.89 3.76 -5.78
C ASP A 106 18.53 3.92 -7.26
N LEU A 107 17.39 4.55 -7.55
CA LEU A 107 16.93 4.79 -8.92
C LEU A 107 17.89 5.70 -9.69
N GLU A 108 18.50 6.70 -9.03
CA GLU A 108 19.54 7.55 -9.62
C GLU A 108 20.77 6.73 -10.02
N ARG A 109 21.24 5.81 -9.15
CA ARG A 109 22.36 4.91 -9.46
C ARG A 109 22.06 3.99 -10.64
N ASP A 110 20.77 3.64 -10.82
CA ASP A 110 20.27 2.84 -11.94
C ASP A 110 19.97 3.68 -13.20
N GLY A 111 20.29 4.98 -13.19
CA GLY A 111 20.16 5.88 -14.33
C GLY A 111 18.76 6.50 -14.53
N ALA A 112 18.04 6.77 -13.45
CA ALA A 112 16.78 7.52 -13.48
C ALA A 112 17.00 9.02 -13.15
#